data_fc13d602569439258e8a8111b123a79c
#
_entry.id   fc13d602569439258e8a8111b123a79c
#
_cell.length_a   1.000
_cell.length_b   1.000
_cell.length_c   1.000
_cell.angle_alpha   90.00
_cell.angle_beta   90.00
_cell.angle_gamma   90.00
#
_symmetry.space_group_name_H-M   'P 1'
#
loop_
_entity.id
_entity.type
_entity.pdbx_description
1 polymer ?
#
loop_
_entity_poly.entity_id
_entity_poly.type
_entity_poly.pdbx_seq_one_letter_code
_entity_poly.pdbx_strand_id
1 'polypeptide(L)'
;FSIGGTQDNGTNMYKSDGTWNRIDFGDGGYALIDQNATNTTNVTMYHTYYNSTAAPLLGLARVDLVSGAVEGAWPFYGCNGVTGNGIACTGTVMFYAPIALGPGNPNTVYYCADKLYRSVDKGVNFSIVSQNPIVSGIAISTAAIAKQDDNYRVVGLTNGQVWFTNTGSSTLVNITPAGAPAQPVQRIAIDPTNKTVAYVCYGGYGVTAGQHIWKTTNLNNVTPTWLASGT
;
A
#
# COMPACT_ATOMS: atom_id res chain seq x y z
N PHE A 1 13.38 9.54 -13.46
CA PHE A 1 13.61 9.36 -12.04
C PHE A 1 12.55 8.42 -11.48
N SER A 2 12.94 7.29 -10.92
CA SER A 2 12.06 6.28 -10.35
C SER A 2 12.75 5.49 -9.23
N ILE A 3 11.97 4.78 -8.43
CA ILE A 3 12.45 3.95 -7.32
C ILE A 3 11.75 2.58 -7.39
N GLY A 4 12.47 1.52 -7.04
CA GLY A 4 11.92 0.17 -7.00
C GLY A 4 12.66 -0.72 -6.02
N GLY A 5 11.90 -1.57 -5.32
CA GLY A 5 12.46 -2.62 -4.47
C GLY A 5 12.73 -3.88 -5.26
N THR A 6 13.80 -4.58 -4.92
CA THR A 6 14.19 -5.86 -5.49
C THR A 6 14.60 -6.83 -4.40
N GLN A 7 14.16 -8.06 -4.49
CA GLN A 7 14.56 -9.12 -3.57
C GLN A 7 16.08 -9.37 -3.68
N ASP A 8 16.76 -9.53 -2.56
CA ASP A 8 18.20 -9.79 -2.41
C ASP A 8 19.12 -8.63 -2.89
N ASN A 9 18.57 -7.60 -3.55
CA ASN A 9 19.35 -6.52 -4.16
C ASN A 9 18.96 -5.12 -3.67
N GLY A 10 18.16 -5.04 -2.61
CA GLY A 10 17.81 -3.80 -1.93
C GLY A 10 16.81 -2.92 -2.69
N THR A 11 16.81 -1.66 -2.36
CA THR A 11 16.00 -0.64 -3.03
C THR A 11 16.88 0.16 -3.98
N ASN A 12 16.44 0.28 -5.22
CA ASN A 12 17.19 0.86 -6.31
C ASN A 12 16.50 2.12 -6.85
N MET A 13 17.29 3.09 -7.27
CA MET A 13 16.82 4.35 -7.82
C MET A 13 17.41 4.57 -9.22
N TYR A 14 16.55 4.91 -10.18
CA TYR A 14 16.93 5.36 -11.49
C TYR A 14 17.09 6.88 -11.50
N LYS A 15 18.25 7.36 -11.88
CA LYS A 15 18.60 8.77 -11.91
C LYS A 15 18.43 9.37 -13.31
N SER A 16 18.44 10.70 -13.37
CA SER A 16 18.36 11.47 -14.62
C SER A 16 19.57 11.27 -15.56
N ASP A 17 20.69 10.77 -15.04
CA ASP A 17 21.88 10.41 -15.82
C ASP A 17 21.77 9.04 -16.52
N GLY A 18 20.64 8.35 -16.37
CA GLY A 18 20.39 7.04 -16.96
C GLY A 18 20.93 5.85 -16.17
N THR A 19 21.43 6.09 -14.96
CA THR A 19 21.99 5.01 -14.11
C THR A 19 21.01 4.51 -13.05
N TRP A 20 21.10 3.20 -12.75
CA TRP A 20 20.47 2.60 -11.57
C TRP A 20 21.49 2.50 -10.46
N ASN A 21 21.12 2.97 -9.27
CA ASN A 21 21.95 2.88 -8.09
C ASN A 21 21.16 2.23 -6.96
N ARG A 22 21.78 1.30 -6.24
CA ARG A 22 21.24 0.82 -5.00
C ARG A 22 21.35 1.94 -3.95
N ILE A 23 20.25 2.24 -3.30
CA ILE A 23 20.14 3.32 -2.32
C ILE A 23 19.81 2.84 -0.92
N ASP A 24 19.41 1.58 -0.77
CA ASP A 24 19.25 0.94 0.52
C ASP A 24 19.45 -0.57 0.42
N PHE A 25 19.76 -1.20 1.56
CA PHE A 25 20.11 -2.62 1.68
C PHE A 25 18.90 -3.54 1.84
N GLY A 26 19.21 -4.84 1.93
CA GLY A 26 18.28 -5.92 2.25
C GLY A 26 17.38 -6.28 1.08
N ASP A 27 16.22 -6.86 1.39
CA ASP A 27 15.17 -7.13 0.42
C ASP A 27 14.27 -5.93 0.29
N GLY A 28 14.38 -5.21 -0.82
CA GLY A 28 13.48 -4.10 -1.13
C GLY A 28 12.10 -4.61 -1.54
N GLY A 29 11.05 -4.08 -0.88
CA GLY A 29 9.66 -4.39 -1.17
C GLY A 29 8.95 -3.31 -1.97
N TYR A 30 7.80 -2.86 -1.47
CA TYR A 30 7.08 -1.74 -2.07
C TYR A 30 7.92 -0.46 -2.02
N ALA A 31 7.81 0.35 -3.06
CA ALA A 31 8.48 1.63 -3.16
C ALA A 31 7.51 2.71 -3.67
N LEU A 32 7.55 3.88 -3.06
CA LEU A 32 6.72 5.04 -3.40
C LEU A 32 7.60 6.29 -3.50
N ILE A 33 7.23 7.16 -4.41
CA ILE A 33 7.85 8.46 -4.60
C ILE A 33 6.79 9.55 -4.55
N ASP A 34 7.13 10.69 -3.99
CA ASP A 34 6.27 11.87 -3.99
C ASP A 34 5.89 12.27 -5.43
N GLN A 35 4.59 12.16 -5.73
CA GLN A 35 4.03 12.48 -7.04
C GLN A 35 3.88 13.99 -7.28
N ASN A 36 4.07 14.81 -6.25
CA ASN A 36 3.99 16.26 -6.32
C ASN A 36 5.38 16.93 -6.38
N ALA A 37 6.45 16.14 -6.35
CA ALA A 37 7.80 16.67 -6.43
C ALA A 37 8.04 17.39 -7.75
N THR A 38 8.54 18.62 -7.67
CA THR A 38 8.81 19.49 -8.82
C THR A 38 10.27 19.44 -9.27
N ASN A 39 11.13 18.74 -8.50
CA ASN A 39 12.54 18.59 -8.78
C ASN A 39 13.05 17.27 -8.19
N THR A 40 14.31 16.94 -8.44
CA THR A 40 14.96 15.70 -7.97
C THR A 40 15.89 15.91 -6.76
N THR A 41 15.89 17.09 -6.17
CA THR A 41 16.75 17.42 -5.02
C THR A 41 16.01 17.41 -3.70
N ASN A 42 14.68 17.59 -3.72
CA ASN A 42 13.80 17.57 -2.55
C ASN A 42 12.60 16.65 -2.83
N VAL A 43 12.84 15.35 -2.81
CA VAL A 43 11.83 14.33 -3.06
C VAL A 43 11.73 13.41 -1.85
N THR A 44 10.52 13.22 -1.34
CA THR A 44 10.25 12.20 -0.33
C THR A 44 10.04 10.86 -1.03
N MET A 45 10.76 9.85 -0.57
CA MET A 45 10.62 8.48 -1.02
C MET A 45 10.41 7.56 0.16
N TYR A 46 9.64 6.49 -0.07
CA TYR A 46 9.36 5.46 0.91
C TYR A 46 9.62 4.08 0.31
N HIS A 47 10.05 3.14 1.14
CA HIS A 47 10.04 1.73 0.78
C HIS A 47 9.79 0.84 2.01
N THR A 48 9.46 -0.42 1.76
CA THR A 48 9.36 -1.45 2.78
C THR A 48 10.46 -2.48 2.61
N TYR A 49 10.87 -3.08 3.72
CA TYR A 49 11.72 -4.27 3.74
C TYR A 49 10.85 -5.53 3.76
N TYR A 50 11.49 -6.69 3.64
CA TYR A 50 10.82 -7.95 3.93
C TYR A 50 10.45 -8.03 5.42
N ASN A 51 9.38 -8.76 5.71
CA ASN A 51 8.98 -9.07 7.08
C ASN A 51 9.17 -10.56 7.36
N SER A 52 9.71 -10.88 8.52
CA SER A 52 9.82 -12.25 9.01
C SER A 52 9.30 -12.36 10.44
N THR A 53 8.80 -13.55 10.81
CA THR A 53 8.32 -13.82 12.16
C THR A 53 9.45 -13.82 13.20
N ALA A 54 10.69 -14.12 12.78
CA ALA A 54 11.85 -14.15 13.67
C ALA A 54 12.40 -12.75 14.01
N ALA A 55 12.21 -11.80 13.10
CA ALA A 55 12.62 -10.41 13.28
C ALA A 55 11.55 -9.51 12.63
N PRO A 56 10.47 -9.18 13.34
CA PRO A 56 9.40 -8.37 12.77
C PRO A 56 9.91 -6.96 12.49
N LEU A 57 9.82 -6.58 11.22
CA LEU A 57 10.17 -5.25 10.73
C LEU A 57 8.93 -4.67 10.03
N LEU A 58 7.95 -4.25 10.86
CA LEU A 58 6.67 -3.74 10.38
C LEU A 58 6.72 -2.22 10.31
N GLY A 59 6.72 -1.68 9.12
CA GLY A 59 6.81 -0.25 8.90
C GLY A 59 7.42 0.06 7.54
N LEU A 60 7.93 1.26 7.42
CA LEU A 60 8.54 1.75 6.20
C LEU A 60 9.82 2.54 6.50
N ALA A 61 10.70 2.57 5.54
CA ALA A 61 11.84 3.49 5.53
C ALA A 61 11.51 4.70 4.66
N ARG A 62 12.05 5.85 5.02
CA ARG A 62 11.84 7.12 4.32
C ARG A 62 13.13 7.88 4.13
N VAL A 63 13.24 8.56 3.00
CA VAL A 63 14.23 9.61 2.77
C VAL A 63 13.53 10.85 2.21
N ASP A 64 13.91 12.02 2.69
CA ASP A 64 13.32 13.30 2.29
C ASP A 64 14.14 14.05 1.23
N LEU A 65 15.33 13.56 0.92
CA LEU A 65 16.22 14.18 -0.07
C LEU A 65 16.82 13.10 -0.97
N VAL A 66 16.80 13.35 -2.26
CA VAL A 66 17.48 12.50 -3.24
C VAL A 66 18.97 12.85 -3.34
N SER A 67 19.29 14.13 -3.27
CA SER A 67 20.66 14.61 -3.24
C SER A 67 21.28 14.30 -1.89
N GLY A 68 22.19 13.35 -1.85
CA GLY A 68 22.84 12.87 -0.63
C GLY A 68 22.20 11.62 -0.01
N ALA A 69 21.14 11.05 -0.60
CA ALA A 69 20.71 9.72 -0.23
C ALA A 69 21.82 8.71 -0.59
N VAL A 70 22.37 8.08 0.42
CA VAL A 70 23.39 7.05 0.31
C VAL A 70 22.83 5.73 0.79
N GLU A 71 23.42 4.64 0.35
CA GLU A 71 23.03 3.30 0.74
C GLU A 71 23.01 3.13 2.27
N GLY A 72 21.95 2.55 2.83
CA GLY A 72 21.78 2.32 4.25
C GLY A 72 21.46 3.56 5.10
N ALA A 73 21.19 4.70 4.45
CA ALA A 73 20.95 5.97 5.14
C ALA A 73 19.45 6.26 5.40
N TRP A 74 18.57 5.30 5.21
CA TRP A 74 17.13 5.49 5.33
C TRP A 74 16.63 5.28 6.76
N PRO A 75 16.13 6.31 7.46
CA PRO A 75 15.46 6.14 8.73
C PRO A 75 14.24 5.24 8.61
N PHE A 76 14.11 4.28 9.54
CA PHE A 76 12.98 3.37 9.63
C PHE A 76 11.93 3.90 10.62
N TYR A 77 10.67 3.83 10.22
CA TYR A 77 9.50 4.25 10.99
C TYR A 77 8.54 3.06 11.14
N GLY A 78 8.41 2.57 12.37
CA GLY A 78 7.57 1.42 12.68
C GLY A 78 8.13 0.54 13.77
N CYS A 79 7.68 -0.71 13.82
CA CYS A 79 8.18 -1.73 14.74
C CYS A 79 9.50 -2.34 14.22
N ASN A 80 10.55 -2.24 15.02
CA ASN A 80 11.79 -2.99 14.85
C ASN A 80 12.05 -3.78 16.15
N GLY A 81 11.32 -4.88 16.35
CA GLY A 81 11.32 -5.65 17.59
C GLY A 81 10.57 -5.01 18.76
N VAL A 82 10.36 -3.70 18.74
CA VAL A 82 9.59 -2.93 19.72
C VAL A 82 8.59 -2.05 19.00
N THR A 83 7.35 -1.96 19.50
CA THR A 83 6.33 -1.06 18.95
C THR A 83 6.87 0.36 18.84
N GLY A 84 6.77 0.93 17.66
CA GLY A 84 7.26 2.27 17.38
C GLY A 84 6.35 3.03 16.42
N ASN A 85 6.25 4.35 16.60
CA ASN A 85 5.53 5.25 15.70
C ASN A 85 4.04 4.90 15.52
N GLY A 86 3.42 4.21 16.48
CA GLY A 86 2.03 3.74 16.41
C GLY A 86 1.83 2.41 15.69
N ILE A 87 2.86 1.83 15.08
CA ILE A 87 2.81 0.50 14.46
C ILE A 87 3.20 -0.57 15.49
N ALA A 88 2.27 -1.50 15.75
CA ALA A 88 2.51 -2.62 16.63
C ALA A 88 3.38 -3.70 15.96
N CYS A 89 4.19 -4.39 16.76
CA CYS A 89 4.99 -5.53 16.32
C CYS A 89 4.18 -6.83 16.15
N THR A 90 2.88 -6.77 16.32
CA THR A 90 1.96 -7.90 16.26
C THR A 90 0.96 -7.74 15.13
N GLY A 91 0.51 -8.84 14.58
CA GLY A 91 -0.46 -8.89 13.49
C GLY A 91 0.08 -9.65 12.29
N THR A 92 -0.83 -9.99 11.39
CA THR A 92 -0.49 -10.67 10.15
C THR A 92 -0.11 -9.63 9.08
N VAL A 93 1.02 -9.83 8.43
CA VAL A 93 1.53 -8.94 7.39
C VAL A 93 2.10 -9.78 6.25
N MET A 94 2.07 -9.25 5.05
CA MET A 94 2.72 -9.91 3.91
C MET A 94 4.24 -9.84 4.04
N PHE A 95 4.95 -10.75 3.37
CA PHE A 95 6.41 -10.72 3.28
C PHE A 95 6.91 -9.35 2.82
N TYR A 96 6.31 -8.78 1.79
CA TYR A 96 6.44 -7.36 1.44
C TYR A 96 5.13 -6.65 1.76
N ALA A 97 5.12 -5.87 2.82
CA ALA A 97 3.94 -5.12 3.24
C ALA A 97 3.61 -4.01 2.22
N PRO A 98 2.36 -3.94 1.75
CA PRO A 98 1.96 -2.84 0.87
C PRO A 98 1.98 -1.50 1.59
N ILE A 99 2.36 -0.46 0.84
CA ILE A 99 2.22 0.95 1.23
C ILE A 99 1.51 1.72 0.13
N ALA A 100 0.83 2.80 0.50
CA ALA A 100 0.14 3.67 -0.45
C ALA A 100 0.30 5.14 -0.05
N LEU A 101 0.31 6.05 -1.04
CA LEU A 101 0.21 7.48 -0.79
C LEU A 101 -1.27 7.89 -0.82
N GLY A 102 -1.64 8.82 0.08
CA GLY A 102 -2.93 9.47 0.08
C GLY A 102 -2.88 10.87 -0.56
N PRO A 103 -4.03 11.56 -0.66
CA PRO A 103 -4.06 12.98 -0.96
C PRO A 103 -3.21 13.74 0.06
N GLY A 104 -2.51 14.79 -0.41
CA GLY A 104 -1.55 15.52 0.42
C GLY A 104 -0.21 14.82 0.58
N ASN A 105 0.11 13.82 -0.31
CA ASN A 105 1.45 13.27 -0.37
C ASN A 105 2.49 14.41 -0.61
N PRO A 106 3.72 14.28 -0.08
CA PRO A 106 4.24 13.08 0.57
C PRO A 106 3.83 12.90 2.04
N ASN A 107 3.10 13.82 2.66
CA ASN A 107 2.82 13.78 4.10
C ASN A 107 1.89 12.62 4.49
N THR A 108 0.89 12.32 3.62
CA THR A 108 -0.07 11.24 3.88
C THR A 108 0.42 9.93 3.27
N VAL A 109 0.75 8.98 4.14
CA VAL A 109 1.20 7.64 3.75
C VAL A 109 0.47 6.58 4.57
N TYR A 110 0.19 5.44 3.93
CA TYR A 110 -0.48 4.28 4.50
C TYR A 110 0.45 3.09 4.56
N TYR A 111 0.35 2.32 5.63
CA TYR A 111 1.03 1.04 5.80
C TYR A 111 0.02 -0.06 6.06
N CYS A 112 0.20 -1.22 5.42
CA CYS A 112 -0.75 -2.33 5.43
C CYS A 112 -0.20 -3.55 6.19
N ALA A 113 -0.95 -3.99 7.23
CA ALA A 113 -0.77 -5.26 7.91
C ALA A 113 -2.09 -6.05 7.83
N ASP A 114 -2.58 -6.63 8.93
CA ASP A 114 -3.97 -7.11 9.08
C ASP A 114 -4.96 -5.97 9.40
N LYS A 115 -4.44 -4.76 9.50
CA LYS A 115 -5.10 -3.49 9.69
C LYS A 115 -4.44 -2.41 8.84
N LEU A 116 -5.19 -1.37 8.56
CA LEU A 116 -4.69 -0.23 7.80
C LEU A 116 -4.19 0.85 8.76
N TYR A 117 -2.93 1.20 8.64
CA TYR A 117 -2.33 2.33 9.34
C TYR A 117 -2.26 3.55 8.42
N ARG A 118 -2.41 4.75 8.99
CA ARG A 118 -2.31 6.03 8.30
C ARG A 118 -1.43 6.99 9.08
N SER A 119 -0.55 7.66 8.37
CA SER A 119 0.22 8.81 8.83
C SER A 119 -0.15 10.04 8.01
N VAL A 120 -0.01 11.23 8.62
CA VAL A 120 -0.14 12.55 7.97
C VAL A 120 1.10 13.40 8.14
N ASP A 121 2.15 12.82 8.69
CA ASP A 121 3.41 13.46 9.02
C ASP A 121 4.62 12.66 8.48
N LYS A 122 4.48 12.15 7.26
CA LYS A 122 5.53 11.40 6.56
C LYS A 122 5.96 10.12 7.28
N GLY A 123 5.05 9.44 7.97
CA GLY A 123 5.35 8.19 8.67
C GLY A 123 5.94 8.36 10.07
N VAL A 124 6.05 9.59 10.58
CA VAL A 124 6.57 9.82 11.95
C VAL A 124 5.61 9.25 12.99
N ASN A 125 4.30 9.42 12.79
CA ASN A 125 3.27 8.83 13.64
C ASN A 125 2.19 8.15 12.80
N PHE A 126 1.74 6.97 13.23
CA PHE A 126 0.66 6.22 12.60
C PHE A 126 -0.52 6.03 13.53
N SER A 127 -1.72 6.08 12.95
CA SER A 127 -2.97 5.71 13.60
C SER A 127 -3.63 4.57 12.84
N ILE A 128 -4.34 3.68 13.53
CA ILE A 128 -5.15 2.65 12.90
C ILE A 128 -6.43 3.30 12.36
N VAL A 129 -6.70 3.08 11.08
CA VAL A 129 -7.85 3.65 10.35
C VAL A 129 -8.72 2.57 9.70
N SER A 130 -8.73 1.40 10.29
CA SER A 130 -9.59 0.25 9.97
C SER A 130 -9.99 -0.48 11.24
N GLN A 131 -10.72 -1.59 11.12
CA GLN A 131 -10.84 -2.59 12.19
C GLN A 131 -9.44 -3.12 12.58
N ASN A 132 -9.29 -3.59 13.79
CA ASN A 132 -8.03 -4.10 14.34
C ASN A 132 -8.19 -5.52 14.91
N PRO A 133 -7.99 -6.57 14.09
CA PRO A 133 -7.74 -6.60 12.64
C PRO A 133 -9.02 -6.42 11.80
N ILE A 134 -8.89 -6.25 10.47
CA ILE A 134 -10.03 -6.27 9.54
C ILE A 134 -10.64 -7.67 9.51
N VAL A 135 -9.80 -8.69 9.30
CA VAL A 135 -10.13 -10.11 9.42
C VAL A 135 -8.97 -10.81 10.14
N SER A 136 -9.29 -11.56 11.17
CA SER A 136 -8.27 -12.25 11.98
C SER A 136 -7.43 -13.20 11.13
N GLY A 137 -6.10 -13.08 11.25
CA GLY A 137 -5.13 -13.92 10.55
C GLY A 137 -4.98 -13.66 9.04
N ILE A 138 -5.63 -12.63 8.51
CA ILE A 138 -5.59 -12.29 7.07
C ILE A 138 -4.91 -10.94 6.87
N ALA A 139 -3.88 -10.92 6.04
CA ALA A 139 -3.16 -9.69 5.72
C ALA A 139 -3.86 -8.88 4.60
N ILE A 140 -3.69 -7.56 4.65
CA ILE A 140 -3.96 -6.70 3.50
C ILE A 140 -2.88 -6.96 2.45
N SER A 141 -3.30 -7.27 1.23
CA SER A 141 -2.40 -7.52 0.09
C SER A 141 -2.23 -6.30 -0.80
N THR A 142 -3.15 -5.34 -0.72
CA THR A 142 -3.10 -4.08 -1.50
C THR A 142 -4.04 -3.04 -0.88
N ALA A 143 -3.70 -1.78 -1.06
CA ALA A 143 -4.57 -0.66 -0.70
C ALA A 143 -4.56 0.41 -1.81
N ALA A 144 -5.69 1.04 -2.01
CA ALA A 144 -5.84 2.21 -2.88
C ALA A 144 -6.60 3.31 -2.16
N ILE A 145 -6.08 4.52 -2.24
CA ILE A 145 -6.65 5.73 -1.66
C ILE A 145 -7.00 6.66 -2.81
N ALA A 146 -8.21 7.20 -2.80
CA ALA A 146 -8.61 8.12 -3.87
C ALA A 146 -7.76 9.39 -3.85
N LYS A 147 -7.23 9.77 -5.00
CA LYS A 147 -6.38 10.97 -5.15
C LYS A 147 -7.14 12.27 -4.78
N GLN A 148 -8.46 12.27 -4.93
CA GLN A 148 -9.31 13.43 -4.67
C GLN A 148 -9.78 13.52 -3.22
N ASP A 149 -9.78 12.40 -2.47
CA ASP A 149 -10.44 12.35 -1.16
C ASP A 149 -9.87 11.24 -0.28
N ASP A 150 -9.20 11.63 0.77
CA ASP A 150 -8.55 10.72 1.72
C ASP A 150 -9.55 9.84 2.52
N ASN A 151 -10.83 10.16 2.47
CA ASN A 151 -11.88 9.34 3.08
C ASN A 151 -12.25 8.10 2.25
N TYR A 152 -11.91 8.11 0.94
CA TYR A 152 -12.14 6.97 0.04
C TYR A 152 -10.94 6.03 0.09
N ARG A 153 -11.08 4.92 0.85
CA ARG A 153 -10.04 3.93 1.07
C ARG A 153 -10.56 2.55 0.74
N VAL A 154 -9.89 1.85 -0.15
CA VAL A 154 -10.20 0.48 -0.52
C VAL A 154 -9.02 -0.41 -0.20
N VAL A 155 -9.24 -1.52 0.48
CA VAL A 155 -8.21 -2.52 0.77
C VAL A 155 -8.63 -3.89 0.24
N GLY A 156 -7.68 -4.61 -0.33
CA GLY A 156 -7.81 -5.99 -0.73
C GLY A 156 -7.03 -6.89 0.19
N LEU A 157 -7.58 -8.05 0.49
CA LEU A 157 -7.02 -9.03 1.41
C LEU A 157 -6.47 -10.26 0.66
N THR A 158 -5.59 -10.98 1.33
CA THR A 158 -5.01 -12.24 0.80
C THR A 158 -6.02 -13.36 0.60
N ASN A 159 -7.19 -13.27 1.23
CA ASN A 159 -8.30 -14.23 1.06
C ASN A 159 -9.32 -13.83 -0.02
N GLY A 160 -9.06 -12.77 -0.79
CA GLY A 160 -9.92 -12.29 -1.86
C GLY A 160 -10.98 -11.26 -1.44
N GLN A 161 -11.11 -10.97 -0.17
CA GLN A 161 -12.06 -9.95 0.29
C GLN A 161 -11.61 -8.54 -0.06
N VAL A 162 -12.59 -7.67 -0.34
CA VAL A 162 -12.40 -6.24 -0.60
C VAL A 162 -13.20 -5.44 0.42
N TRP A 163 -12.53 -4.53 1.11
CA TRP A 163 -13.13 -3.71 2.16
C TRP A 163 -12.95 -2.22 1.86
N PHE A 164 -13.92 -1.39 2.28
CA PHE A 164 -14.02 -0.01 1.84
C PHE A 164 -14.59 0.92 2.89
N THR A 165 -14.17 2.20 2.84
CA THR A 165 -14.86 3.33 3.45
C THR A 165 -14.86 4.52 2.49
N ASN A 166 -15.92 5.32 2.49
CA ASN A 166 -16.02 6.61 1.77
C ASN A 166 -16.23 7.79 2.72
N THR A 167 -16.19 7.54 4.02
CA THR A 167 -16.39 8.54 5.08
C THR A 167 -15.15 8.74 5.96
N GLY A 168 -14.07 8.02 5.67
CA GLY A 168 -12.88 7.99 6.52
C GLY A 168 -13.05 7.21 7.81
N SER A 169 -14.19 6.52 7.98
CA SER A 169 -14.46 5.67 9.15
C SER A 169 -13.38 4.60 9.32
N SER A 170 -13.04 4.28 10.55
CA SER A 170 -12.23 3.12 10.90
C SER A 170 -13.03 1.81 10.88
N THR A 171 -14.33 1.85 10.58
CA THR A 171 -15.14 0.66 10.31
C THR A 171 -15.37 0.56 8.82
N LEU A 172 -14.57 -0.26 8.15
CA LEU A 172 -14.69 -0.55 6.72
C LEU A 172 -15.86 -1.52 6.49
N VAL A 173 -16.46 -1.44 5.31
CA VAL A 173 -17.54 -2.33 4.86
C VAL A 173 -16.99 -3.32 3.85
N ASN A 174 -17.39 -4.58 3.94
CA ASN A 174 -17.05 -5.59 2.93
C ASN A 174 -17.87 -5.32 1.65
N ILE A 175 -17.15 -5.08 0.56
CA ILE A 175 -17.71 -4.81 -0.77
C ILE A 175 -17.21 -5.81 -1.81
N THR A 176 -16.77 -6.98 -1.39
CA THR A 176 -16.27 -8.03 -2.30
C THR A 176 -17.26 -8.28 -3.43
N PRO A 177 -16.82 -8.27 -4.70
CA PRO A 177 -17.72 -8.55 -5.82
C PRO A 177 -18.38 -9.93 -5.68
N ALA A 178 -19.68 -10.00 -5.92
CA ALA A 178 -20.39 -11.28 -5.92
C ALA A 178 -19.85 -12.18 -7.05
N GLY A 179 -19.40 -13.37 -6.71
CA GLY A 179 -18.76 -14.29 -7.65
C GLY A 179 -17.28 -14.05 -7.88
N ALA A 180 -16.66 -13.12 -7.16
CA ALA A 180 -15.21 -12.95 -7.20
C ALA A 180 -14.48 -14.22 -6.70
N PRO A 181 -13.31 -14.54 -7.28
CA PRO A 181 -12.54 -15.70 -6.85
C PRO A 181 -12.01 -15.54 -5.43
N ALA A 182 -11.98 -16.65 -4.67
CA ALA A 182 -11.33 -16.69 -3.36
C ALA A 182 -9.78 -16.75 -3.49
N GLN A 183 -9.23 -15.80 -4.23
CA GLN A 183 -7.81 -15.66 -4.52
C GLN A 183 -7.31 -14.29 -4.04
N PRO A 184 -6.02 -14.13 -3.71
CA PRO A 184 -5.51 -12.85 -3.25
C PRO A 184 -5.86 -11.68 -4.17
N VAL A 185 -6.31 -10.59 -3.59
CA VAL A 185 -6.45 -9.33 -4.32
C VAL A 185 -5.05 -8.80 -4.61
N GLN A 186 -4.63 -8.80 -5.87
CA GLN A 186 -3.26 -8.40 -6.26
C GLN A 186 -3.11 -6.90 -6.35
N ARG A 187 -4.11 -6.21 -6.89
CA ARG A 187 -4.10 -4.75 -7.05
C ARG A 187 -5.51 -4.19 -6.98
N ILE A 188 -5.57 -2.97 -6.47
CA ILE A 188 -6.74 -2.11 -6.55
C ILE A 188 -6.30 -0.79 -7.15
N ALA A 189 -7.12 -0.24 -8.03
CA ALA A 189 -6.94 1.11 -8.55
C ALA A 189 -8.26 1.88 -8.44
N ILE A 190 -8.19 3.10 -7.93
CA ILE A 190 -9.29 4.07 -7.98
C ILE A 190 -8.93 5.05 -9.10
N ASP A 191 -9.91 5.39 -9.94
CA ASP A 191 -9.70 6.34 -11.03
C ASP A 191 -9.18 7.69 -10.49
N PRO A 192 -8.05 8.21 -11.01
CA PRO A 192 -7.45 9.42 -10.50
C PRO A 192 -8.28 10.68 -10.79
N THR A 193 -9.30 10.59 -11.63
CA THR A 193 -10.21 11.69 -11.96
C THR A 193 -11.62 11.50 -11.42
N ASN A 194 -12.00 10.28 -11.10
CA ASN A 194 -13.34 9.94 -10.60
C ASN A 194 -13.29 8.89 -9.49
N LYS A 195 -13.34 9.33 -8.23
CA LYS A 195 -13.26 8.45 -7.06
C LYS A 195 -14.38 7.41 -6.93
N THR A 196 -15.44 7.50 -7.76
CA THR A 196 -16.52 6.50 -7.78
C THR A 196 -16.21 5.29 -8.68
N VAL A 197 -15.16 5.38 -9.49
CA VAL A 197 -14.71 4.31 -10.38
C VAL A 197 -13.51 3.60 -9.76
N ALA A 198 -13.61 2.28 -9.63
CA ALA A 198 -12.51 1.47 -9.12
C ALA A 198 -12.40 0.13 -9.85
N TYR A 199 -11.20 -0.42 -9.83
CA TYR A 199 -10.86 -1.71 -10.39
C TYR A 199 -10.21 -2.57 -9.30
N VAL A 200 -10.57 -3.86 -9.28
CA VAL A 200 -9.96 -4.88 -8.41
C VAL A 200 -9.41 -5.98 -9.29
N CYS A 201 -8.16 -6.35 -9.07
CA CYS A 201 -7.49 -7.42 -9.81
C CYS A 201 -7.16 -8.59 -8.85
N TYR A 202 -7.59 -9.79 -9.23
CA TYR A 202 -7.34 -11.04 -8.51
C TYR A 202 -6.20 -11.82 -9.15
N GLY A 203 -5.32 -12.34 -8.32
CA GLY A 203 -4.25 -13.24 -8.75
C GLY A 203 -4.65 -14.71 -8.69
N GLY A 204 -3.67 -15.56 -8.95
CA GLY A 204 -3.79 -17.02 -8.80
C GLY A 204 -4.11 -17.75 -10.09
N TYR A 205 -3.78 -19.06 -10.06
CA TYR A 205 -4.11 -20.00 -11.14
C TYR A 205 -5.49 -20.61 -10.88
N GLY A 206 -6.17 -21.01 -11.95
CA GLY A 206 -7.50 -21.65 -11.86
C GLY A 206 -8.66 -20.69 -11.63
N VAL A 207 -8.43 -19.39 -11.73
CA VAL A 207 -9.51 -18.41 -11.76
C VAL A 207 -10.24 -18.55 -13.10
N THR A 208 -11.56 -18.58 -13.05
CA THR A 208 -12.41 -18.63 -14.26
C THR A 208 -12.07 -17.47 -15.19
N ALA A 209 -11.95 -17.74 -16.47
CA ALA A 209 -11.70 -16.71 -17.49
C ALA A 209 -12.71 -15.56 -17.34
N GLY A 210 -12.21 -14.34 -17.45
CA GLY A 210 -13.00 -13.13 -17.27
C GLY A 210 -13.22 -12.68 -15.82
N GLN A 211 -12.78 -13.44 -14.81
CA GLN A 211 -12.97 -13.08 -13.39
C GLN A 211 -11.73 -12.49 -12.70
N HIS A 212 -10.65 -12.26 -13.43
CA HIS A 212 -9.47 -11.67 -12.85
C HIS A 212 -9.60 -10.18 -12.57
N ILE A 213 -10.41 -9.45 -13.34
CA ILE A 213 -10.59 -8.00 -13.19
C ILE A 213 -12.06 -7.68 -12.99
N TRP A 214 -12.33 -6.90 -11.96
CA TRP A 214 -13.67 -6.41 -11.64
C TRP A 214 -13.65 -4.88 -11.60
N LYS A 215 -14.70 -4.27 -12.16
CA LYS A 215 -14.87 -2.82 -12.22
C LYS A 215 -16.17 -2.42 -11.53
N THR A 216 -16.13 -1.33 -10.78
CA THR A 216 -17.30 -0.58 -10.33
C THR A 216 -17.26 0.85 -10.85
N THR A 217 -18.44 1.46 -11.01
CA THR A 217 -18.59 2.89 -11.33
C THR A 217 -19.39 3.65 -10.28
N ASN A 218 -19.74 2.98 -9.20
CA ASN A 218 -20.55 3.52 -8.12
C ASN A 218 -19.99 3.18 -6.72
N LEU A 219 -18.66 3.33 -6.55
CA LEU A 219 -17.95 3.08 -5.30
C LEU A 219 -18.46 3.96 -4.14
N ASN A 220 -19.19 5.04 -4.42
CA ASN A 220 -19.83 5.87 -3.40
C ASN A 220 -21.05 5.21 -2.73
N ASN A 221 -21.57 4.11 -3.28
CA ASN A 221 -22.68 3.38 -2.68
C ASN A 221 -22.18 2.45 -1.56
N VAL A 222 -23.02 2.20 -0.56
CA VAL A 222 -22.74 1.25 0.54
C VAL A 222 -22.54 -0.17 -0.01
N THR A 223 -23.26 -0.51 -1.09
CA THR A 223 -23.12 -1.77 -1.82
C THR A 223 -22.84 -1.46 -3.30
N PRO A 224 -21.57 -1.28 -3.68
CA PRO A 224 -21.22 -1.05 -5.07
C PRO A 224 -21.59 -2.23 -5.96
N THR A 225 -21.99 -1.92 -7.19
CA THR A 225 -22.19 -2.94 -8.23
C THR A 225 -20.87 -3.19 -8.94
N TRP A 226 -20.49 -4.44 -9.01
CA TRP A 226 -19.27 -4.86 -9.68
C TRP A 226 -19.57 -5.66 -10.94
N LEU A 227 -18.82 -5.41 -12.00
CA LEU A 227 -18.86 -6.17 -13.24
C LEU A 227 -17.49 -6.80 -13.50
N ALA A 228 -17.48 -8.09 -13.81
CA ALA A 228 -16.27 -8.74 -14.30
C ALA A 228 -15.87 -8.11 -15.64
N SER A 229 -14.63 -7.72 -15.79
CA SER A 229 -14.13 -6.88 -16.90
C SER A 229 -12.97 -7.52 -17.65
N GLY A 230 -12.56 -8.73 -17.26
CA GLY A 230 -11.54 -9.50 -17.96
C GLY A 230 -12.17 -10.44 -18.98
N THR A 231 -11.77 -10.36 -20.21
CA THR A 231 -12.07 -11.36 -21.26
C THR A 231 -10.90 -12.33 -21.38
#